data_e95ca5efaacd90f237050b7d46616b13
#
_entry.id   e95ca5efaacd90f237050b7d46616b13
#
_cell.length_a   1.000
_cell.length_b   1.000
_cell.length_c   1.000
_cell.angle_alpha   90.00
_cell.angle_beta   90.00
_cell.angle_gamma   90.00
#
_symmetry.space_group_name_H-M   'P 1'
#
loop_
_entity.id
_entity.type
_entity.pdbx_description
1 polymer ?
#
loop_
_entity_poly.entity_id
_entity_poly.type
_entity_poly.pdbx_seq_one_letter_code
_entity_poly.pdbx_strand_id
1 'polypeptide(L)'
;ILRSGTLFNISENDKKKLKDEYHLSKVIDLRTEAEQIQKKDTFIKGVKYISNPILNDAHMGITRENDQIKRDNTVDFVTRHINNDDGYEFMRDLYLNFVKDSFCLAHFSSFIKELEKEEDLILFHCSVGKDRVGISTYFFLSILDICEEEKEADFLITNKILEKDTLKIIESLRKDIDSPLLDKTYKELFLVNEGYLS
;
A
#
# COMPACT_ATOMS: atom_id res chain seq x y z
N ILE A 1 3.82 -4.85 -16.25
CA ILE A 1 3.51 -3.96 -15.12
C ILE A 1 4.18 -4.51 -13.88
N LEU A 2 4.79 -3.63 -13.07
CA LEU A 2 5.35 -3.94 -11.76
C LEU A 2 4.58 -3.20 -10.66
N ARG A 3 4.52 -3.79 -9.47
CA ARG A 3 4.00 -3.14 -8.26
C ARG A 3 4.98 -3.27 -7.10
N SER A 4 5.06 -2.24 -6.25
CA SER A 4 6.00 -2.24 -5.12
C SER A 4 5.53 -1.38 -3.93
N GLY A 5 6.31 -1.40 -2.87
CA GLY A 5 6.35 -0.34 -1.87
C GLY A 5 7.15 0.86 -2.37
N THR A 6 7.41 1.82 -1.49
CA THR A 6 8.10 3.07 -1.82
C THR A 6 9.45 2.87 -2.50
N LEU A 7 9.77 3.74 -3.45
CA LEU A 7 11.09 3.82 -4.09
C LEU A 7 12.06 4.76 -3.35
N PHE A 8 11.71 5.16 -2.13
CA PHE A 8 12.59 5.96 -1.29
C PHE A 8 13.85 5.19 -0.89
N ASN A 9 15.04 5.78 -1.11
CA ASN A 9 16.33 5.19 -0.77
C ASN A 9 16.62 3.81 -1.38
N ILE A 10 16.08 3.50 -2.56
CA ILE A 10 16.49 2.30 -3.29
C ILE A 10 17.97 2.36 -3.68
N SER A 11 18.62 1.20 -3.72
CA SER A 11 20.05 1.12 -4.02
C SER A 11 20.36 1.45 -5.50
N GLU A 12 21.63 1.78 -5.80
CA GLU A 12 22.07 1.96 -7.19
C GLU A 12 21.90 0.67 -8.01
N ASN A 13 22.01 -0.49 -7.36
CA ASN A 13 21.78 -1.77 -8.01
C ASN A 13 20.30 -1.95 -8.38
N ASP A 14 19.37 -1.57 -7.50
CA ASP A 14 17.94 -1.60 -7.79
C ASP A 14 17.57 -0.65 -8.93
N LYS A 15 18.14 0.55 -8.96
CA LYS A 15 17.95 1.49 -10.08
C LYS A 15 18.39 0.90 -11.40
N LYS A 16 19.57 0.29 -11.44
CA LYS A 16 20.10 -0.38 -12.64
C LYS A 16 19.18 -1.51 -13.06
N LYS A 17 18.77 -2.34 -12.12
CA LYS A 17 17.87 -3.46 -12.39
C LYS A 17 16.54 -2.97 -12.99
N LEU A 18 15.92 -1.97 -12.38
CA LEU A 18 14.68 -1.38 -12.89
C LEU A 18 14.86 -0.77 -14.29
N LYS A 19 15.97 -0.04 -14.51
CA LYS A 19 16.19 0.67 -15.78
C LYS A 19 16.72 -0.23 -16.88
N ASP A 20 17.74 -1.03 -16.60
CA ASP A 20 18.53 -1.74 -17.62
C ASP A 20 17.98 -3.15 -17.89
N GLU A 21 17.50 -3.86 -16.86
CA GLU A 21 16.96 -5.20 -17.00
C GLU A 21 15.44 -5.18 -17.29
N TYR A 22 14.68 -4.36 -16.55
CA TYR A 22 13.23 -4.29 -16.70
C TYR A 22 12.76 -3.20 -17.67
N HIS A 23 13.65 -2.34 -18.15
CA HIS A 23 13.33 -1.24 -19.07
C HIS A 23 12.22 -0.31 -18.54
N LEU A 24 12.26 0.00 -17.23
CA LEU A 24 11.28 0.86 -16.60
C LEU A 24 11.22 2.22 -17.28
N SER A 25 10.02 2.61 -17.75
CA SER A 25 9.76 3.88 -18.44
C SER A 25 8.96 4.87 -17.59
N LYS A 26 8.07 4.35 -16.73
CA LYS A 26 7.14 5.17 -15.96
C LYS A 26 6.97 4.64 -14.53
N VAL A 27 6.90 5.57 -13.57
CA VAL A 27 6.48 5.32 -12.18
C VAL A 27 5.21 6.09 -11.91
N ILE A 28 4.20 5.42 -11.34
CA ILE A 28 2.97 6.03 -10.83
C ILE A 28 2.96 5.91 -9.31
N ASP A 29 3.06 7.05 -8.63
CA ASP A 29 3.04 7.14 -7.17
C ASP A 29 1.62 7.38 -6.67
N LEU A 30 1.07 6.39 -5.94
CA LEU A 30 -0.29 6.42 -5.39
C LEU A 30 -0.37 7.01 -3.98
N ARG A 31 0.75 7.49 -3.44
CA ARG A 31 0.82 8.10 -2.11
C ARG A 31 0.22 9.50 -2.11
N THR A 32 -0.20 9.97 -0.94
CA THR A 32 -0.62 11.36 -0.76
C THR A 32 0.52 12.34 -1.03
N GLU A 33 0.21 13.60 -1.28
CA GLU A 33 1.25 14.62 -1.51
C GLU A 33 2.19 14.78 -0.30
N ALA A 34 1.65 14.72 0.91
CA ALA A 34 2.45 14.81 2.13
C ALA A 34 3.45 13.65 2.26
N GLU A 35 3.03 12.41 1.94
CA GLU A 35 3.91 11.25 1.93
C GLU A 35 5.02 11.35 0.86
N GLN A 36 4.68 11.84 -0.33
CA GLN A 36 5.64 12.06 -1.42
C GLN A 36 6.69 13.11 -1.05
N ILE A 37 6.29 14.19 -0.37
CA ILE A 37 7.20 15.23 0.11
C ILE A 37 8.13 14.67 1.19
N GLN A 38 7.59 13.91 2.13
CA GLN A 38 8.33 13.37 3.27
C GLN A 38 9.37 12.31 2.84
N LYS A 39 9.00 11.42 1.92
CA LYS A 39 9.83 10.32 1.42
C LYS A 39 9.85 10.34 -0.11
N LYS A 40 10.53 11.33 -0.66
CA LYS A 40 10.64 11.48 -2.10
C LYS A 40 11.27 10.24 -2.73
N ASP A 41 10.68 9.77 -3.82
CA ASP A 41 11.25 8.66 -4.58
C ASP A 41 12.66 8.95 -5.08
N THR A 42 13.48 7.93 -5.06
CA THR A 42 14.82 8.00 -5.63
C THR A 42 14.72 8.14 -7.14
N PHE A 43 15.31 9.20 -7.67
CA PHE A 43 15.25 9.51 -9.09
C PHE A 43 16.03 8.48 -9.94
N ILE A 44 15.39 7.98 -10.99
CA ILE A 44 15.97 7.12 -12.02
C ILE A 44 15.97 7.91 -13.35
N LYS A 45 17.15 8.16 -13.90
CA LYS A 45 17.29 8.97 -15.14
C LYS A 45 16.53 8.32 -16.31
N GLY A 46 15.71 9.13 -16.99
CA GLY A 46 14.94 8.69 -18.16
C GLY A 46 13.66 7.91 -17.81
N VAL A 47 13.22 7.94 -16.55
CA VAL A 47 11.92 7.41 -16.11
C VAL A 47 10.98 8.58 -15.85
N LYS A 48 9.75 8.50 -16.34
CA LYS A 48 8.69 9.49 -16.10
C LYS A 48 8.02 9.20 -14.75
N TYR A 49 7.81 10.22 -13.93
CA TYR A 49 7.12 10.11 -12.64
C TYR A 49 5.77 10.80 -12.71
N ILE A 50 4.72 10.11 -12.27
CA ILE A 50 3.35 10.61 -12.20
C ILE A 50 2.88 10.49 -10.76
N SER A 51 2.45 11.62 -10.17
CA SER A 51 1.73 11.64 -8.91
C SER A 51 0.25 11.39 -9.18
N ASN A 52 -0.30 10.35 -8.56
CA ASN A 52 -1.72 9.98 -8.67
C ASN A 52 -2.24 9.50 -7.30
N PRO A 53 -2.36 10.38 -6.29
CA PRO A 53 -2.71 10.01 -4.93
C PRO A 53 -4.12 9.39 -4.88
N ILE A 54 -4.22 8.16 -4.40
CA ILE A 54 -5.53 7.47 -4.23
C ILE A 54 -6.28 7.95 -2.99
N LEU A 55 -5.56 8.42 -1.96
CA LEU A 55 -6.12 9.01 -0.75
C LEU A 55 -5.73 10.48 -0.67
N ASN A 56 -6.59 11.31 -0.10
CA ASN A 56 -6.22 12.67 0.28
C ASN A 56 -5.60 12.70 1.69
N ASP A 57 -5.00 13.82 2.08
CA ASP A 57 -4.31 13.95 3.37
C ASP A 57 -5.24 13.80 4.59
N ALA A 58 -6.56 13.98 4.43
CA ALA A 58 -7.53 13.76 5.50
C ALA A 58 -7.67 12.28 5.89
N HIS A 59 -7.30 11.36 5.00
CA HIS A 59 -7.31 9.91 5.23
C HIS A 59 -5.97 9.37 5.78
N MET A 60 -5.00 10.24 6.03
CA MET A 60 -3.61 9.88 6.42
C MET A 60 -3.48 9.15 7.76
N GLY A 61 -4.48 9.16 8.62
CA GLY A 61 -4.43 8.45 9.91
C GLY A 61 -4.37 6.92 9.80
N ILE A 62 -4.48 6.39 8.60
CA ILE A 62 -4.76 4.98 8.32
C ILE A 62 -3.53 4.24 7.78
N THR A 63 -2.49 4.92 7.30
CA THR A 63 -1.38 4.26 6.63
C THR A 63 -0.11 4.23 7.49
N ARG A 64 0.60 3.09 7.46
CA ARG A 64 1.89 2.79 8.13
C ARG A 64 3.02 3.79 7.86
N GLU A 65 2.77 4.85 7.12
CA GLU A 65 3.76 5.51 6.29
C GLU A 65 4.38 6.73 6.90
N ASN A 66 3.86 7.14 8.04
CA ASN A 66 4.56 8.11 8.82
C ASN A 66 5.72 7.40 9.56
N ASP A 67 6.95 7.45 9.01
CA ASP A 67 8.16 7.10 9.78
C ASP A 67 8.37 8.03 10.98
N GLN A 68 7.63 9.13 11.04
CA GLN A 68 7.43 9.93 12.23
C GLN A 68 6.30 9.40 13.12
N ILE A 69 5.61 8.32 12.75
CA ILE A 69 4.95 7.50 13.74
C ILE A 69 6.10 6.88 14.53
N LYS A 70 6.59 7.66 15.46
CA LYS A 70 7.44 7.19 16.53
C LYS A 70 6.80 5.90 17.02
N ARG A 71 7.60 4.94 17.42
CA ARG A 71 7.13 3.70 18.06
C ARG A 71 5.93 3.94 18.97
N ASP A 72 5.96 5.04 19.73
CA ASP A 72 4.90 5.50 20.61
C ASP A 72 3.55 5.67 19.89
N ASN A 73 3.52 6.23 18.69
CA ASN A 73 2.28 6.40 17.93
C ASN A 73 1.74 5.07 17.38
N THR A 74 2.63 4.11 17.03
CA THR A 74 2.20 2.77 16.62
C THR A 74 1.62 2.01 17.82
N VAL A 75 2.27 2.11 18.99
CA VAL A 75 1.78 1.53 20.25
C VAL A 75 0.39 2.09 20.57
N ASP A 76 0.23 3.42 20.56
CA ASP A 76 -1.04 4.09 20.85
C ASP A 76 -2.13 3.71 19.84
N PHE A 77 -1.78 3.66 18.55
CA PHE A 77 -2.72 3.28 17.50
C PHE A 77 -3.21 1.84 17.65
N VAL A 78 -2.29 0.88 17.83
CA VAL A 78 -2.63 -0.53 18.02
C VAL A 78 -3.41 -0.73 19.32
N THR A 79 -2.98 -0.08 20.43
CA THR A 79 -3.66 -0.16 21.74
C THR A 79 -5.09 0.35 21.65
N ARG A 80 -5.34 1.43 20.92
CA ARG A 80 -6.69 1.97 20.72
C ARG A 80 -7.60 0.92 20.06
N HIS A 81 -7.14 0.29 18.99
CA HIS A 81 -7.92 -0.71 18.28
C HIS A 81 -8.05 -2.03 19.05
N ILE A 82 -7.08 -2.37 19.90
CA ILE A 82 -7.23 -3.46 20.87
C ILE A 82 -8.36 -3.16 21.85
N ASN A 83 -8.39 -1.96 22.42
CA ASN A 83 -9.39 -1.57 23.44
C ASN A 83 -10.82 -1.50 22.86
N ASN A 84 -10.95 -1.16 21.61
CA ASN A 84 -12.22 -1.07 20.90
C ASN A 84 -12.64 -2.39 20.24
N ASP A 85 -11.70 -3.33 20.06
CA ASP A 85 -11.86 -4.57 19.26
C ASP A 85 -12.40 -4.28 17.84
N ASP A 86 -11.89 -3.24 17.19
CA ASP A 86 -12.41 -2.71 15.93
C ASP A 86 -11.38 -2.70 14.77
N GLY A 87 -10.24 -3.38 14.91
CA GLY A 87 -9.17 -3.36 13.91
C GLY A 87 -9.64 -3.80 12.51
N TYR A 88 -10.44 -4.88 12.45
CA TYR A 88 -11.01 -5.38 11.20
C TYR A 88 -12.02 -4.39 10.60
N GLU A 89 -12.97 -3.88 11.39
CA GLU A 89 -13.99 -2.94 10.94
C GLU A 89 -13.37 -1.63 10.43
N PHE A 90 -12.36 -1.13 11.14
CA PHE A 90 -11.61 0.05 10.75
C PHE A 90 -10.99 -0.11 9.35
N MET A 91 -10.33 -1.25 9.09
CA MET A 91 -9.75 -1.51 7.77
C MET A 91 -10.81 -1.76 6.71
N ARG A 92 -11.89 -2.48 7.03
CA ARG A 92 -13.02 -2.66 6.12
C ARG A 92 -13.61 -1.32 5.69
N ASP A 93 -13.80 -0.39 6.61
CA ASP A 93 -14.31 0.95 6.32
C ASP A 93 -13.36 1.74 5.41
N LEU A 94 -12.03 1.58 5.57
CA LEU A 94 -11.06 2.13 4.63
C LEU A 94 -11.28 1.58 3.21
N TYR A 95 -11.42 0.27 3.06
CA TYR A 95 -11.62 -0.34 1.75
C TYR A 95 -12.97 0.05 1.13
N LEU A 96 -14.02 0.16 1.93
CA LEU A 96 -15.31 0.73 1.49
C LEU A 96 -15.16 2.18 1.01
N ASN A 97 -14.30 2.95 1.67
CA ASN A 97 -14.05 4.34 1.27
C ASN A 97 -13.36 4.41 -0.10
N PHE A 98 -12.45 3.49 -0.45
CA PHE A 98 -11.86 3.43 -1.79
C PHE A 98 -12.90 3.38 -2.91
N VAL A 99 -14.04 2.71 -2.68
CA VAL A 99 -15.09 2.51 -3.70
C VAL A 99 -16.27 3.48 -3.57
N LYS A 100 -16.34 4.27 -2.50
CA LYS A 100 -17.42 5.24 -2.26
C LYS A 100 -16.99 6.69 -2.42
N ASP A 101 -15.75 6.99 -2.09
CA ASP A 101 -15.23 8.36 -2.13
C ASP A 101 -14.96 8.80 -3.58
N SER A 102 -15.49 9.96 -3.96
CA SER A 102 -15.38 10.48 -5.32
C SER A 102 -13.95 10.86 -5.72
N PHE A 103 -13.11 11.26 -4.75
CA PHE A 103 -11.69 11.52 -4.99
C PHE A 103 -10.96 10.23 -5.33
N CYS A 104 -11.16 9.17 -4.52
CA CYS A 104 -10.56 7.86 -4.77
C CYS A 104 -10.96 7.33 -6.15
N LEU A 105 -12.25 7.36 -6.49
CA LEU A 105 -12.77 6.88 -7.78
C LEU A 105 -12.20 7.66 -8.97
N ALA A 106 -12.09 8.98 -8.86
CA ALA A 106 -11.49 9.82 -9.90
C ALA A 106 -10.01 9.46 -10.14
N HIS A 107 -9.26 9.22 -9.06
CA HIS A 107 -7.84 8.87 -9.15
C HIS A 107 -7.61 7.43 -9.59
N PHE A 108 -8.48 6.47 -9.25
CA PHE A 108 -8.44 5.13 -9.87
C PHE A 108 -8.72 5.20 -11.37
N SER A 109 -9.70 6.00 -11.80
CA SER A 109 -9.96 6.21 -13.24
C SER A 109 -8.75 6.82 -13.94
N SER A 110 -8.08 7.79 -13.32
CA SER A 110 -6.85 8.38 -13.83
C SER A 110 -5.71 7.35 -13.93
N PHE A 111 -5.53 6.52 -12.89
CA PHE A 111 -4.56 5.45 -12.85
C PHE A 111 -4.75 4.47 -14.03
N ILE A 112 -5.96 3.97 -14.25
CA ILE A 112 -6.26 3.06 -15.36
C ILE A 112 -5.95 3.71 -16.72
N LYS A 113 -6.34 4.97 -16.91
CA LYS A 113 -6.03 5.72 -18.15
C LYS A 113 -4.52 5.89 -18.39
N GLU A 114 -3.72 5.98 -17.32
CA GLU A 114 -2.27 6.03 -17.45
C GLU A 114 -1.66 4.67 -17.86
N LEU A 115 -2.30 3.55 -17.46
CA LEU A 115 -1.87 2.22 -17.89
C LEU A 115 -2.15 1.98 -19.38
N GLU A 116 -3.23 2.56 -19.92
CA GLU A 116 -3.60 2.39 -21.34
C GLU A 116 -2.65 3.10 -22.33
N LYS A 117 -1.89 4.09 -21.87
CA LYS A 117 -1.12 4.99 -22.76
C LYS A 117 0.24 4.46 -23.20
N GLU A 118 0.75 3.43 -22.57
CA GLU A 118 2.16 3.05 -22.72
C GLU A 118 2.31 1.60 -23.14
N GLU A 119 3.24 1.38 -24.08
CA GLU A 119 3.69 0.04 -24.46
C GLU A 119 4.85 -0.46 -23.58
N ASP A 120 5.51 0.44 -22.85
CA ASP A 120 6.68 0.17 -22.02
C ASP A 120 6.31 -0.28 -20.58
N LEU A 121 7.31 -0.67 -19.83
CA LEU A 121 7.11 -1.11 -18.45
C LEU A 121 6.75 0.04 -17.51
N ILE A 122 5.62 -0.12 -16.84
CA ILE A 122 5.14 0.76 -15.79
C ILE A 122 5.33 0.10 -14.43
N LEU A 123 5.83 0.86 -13.44
CA LEU A 123 5.80 0.50 -12.03
C LEU A 123 4.83 1.43 -11.32
N PHE A 124 3.91 0.89 -10.53
CA PHE A 124 3.11 1.69 -9.60
C PHE A 124 3.34 1.25 -8.16
N HIS A 125 3.28 2.20 -7.26
CA HIS A 125 3.56 1.95 -5.86
C HIS A 125 2.76 2.85 -4.93
N CYS A 126 2.68 2.43 -3.67
CA CYS A 126 2.39 3.30 -2.55
C CYS A 126 3.55 3.21 -1.57
N SER A 127 3.35 3.29 -0.28
CA SER A 127 4.47 3.25 0.65
C SER A 127 4.84 1.83 1.06
N VAL A 128 3.87 0.95 1.34
CA VAL A 128 4.12 -0.47 1.69
C VAL A 128 3.85 -1.41 0.51
N GLY A 129 3.09 -0.96 -0.49
CA GLY A 129 2.64 -1.81 -1.60
C GLY A 129 1.48 -2.74 -1.23
N LYS A 130 0.73 -2.41 -0.18
CA LYS A 130 -0.36 -3.23 0.37
C LYS A 130 -1.73 -2.73 -0.11
N ASP A 131 -2.30 -1.74 0.53
CA ASP A 131 -3.71 -1.35 0.37
C ASP A 131 -3.98 -0.66 -0.97
N ARG A 132 -3.40 0.52 -1.21
CA ARG A 132 -3.62 1.29 -2.45
C ARG A 132 -3.14 0.54 -3.69
N VAL A 133 -1.99 -0.11 -3.61
CA VAL A 133 -1.47 -0.95 -4.69
C VAL A 133 -2.35 -2.19 -4.88
N GLY A 134 -2.75 -2.86 -3.79
CA GLY A 134 -3.59 -4.06 -3.84
C GLY A 134 -4.94 -3.79 -4.52
N ILE A 135 -5.67 -2.77 -4.08
CA ILE A 135 -6.97 -2.42 -4.67
C ILE A 135 -6.84 -1.90 -6.11
N SER A 136 -5.77 -1.15 -6.43
CA SER A 136 -5.50 -0.71 -7.80
C SER A 136 -5.24 -1.91 -8.72
N THR A 137 -4.50 -2.91 -8.24
CA THR A 137 -4.26 -4.17 -8.97
C THR A 137 -5.55 -4.94 -9.16
N TYR A 138 -6.37 -5.05 -8.12
CA TYR A 138 -7.66 -5.73 -8.17
C TYR A 138 -8.57 -5.12 -9.24
N PHE A 139 -8.69 -3.79 -9.32
CA PHE A 139 -9.46 -3.12 -10.37
C PHE A 139 -8.87 -3.35 -11.76
N PHE A 140 -7.55 -3.27 -11.89
CA PHE A 140 -6.89 -3.52 -13.17
C PHE A 140 -7.13 -4.95 -13.66
N LEU A 141 -6.98 -5.95 -12.79
CA LEU A 141 -7.24 -7.35 -13.13
C LEU A 141 -8.73 -7.60 -13.45
N SER A 142 -9.65 -6.86 -12.78
CA SER A 142 -11.08 -6.93 -13.08
C SER A 142 -11.41 -6.39 -14.48
N ILE A 143 -10.74 -5.33 -14.93
CA ILE A 143 -10.88 -4.80 -16.31
C ILE A 143 -10.35 -5.80 -17.34
N LEU A 144 -9.34 -6.59 -16.97
CA LEU A 144 -8.80 -7.65 -17.83
C LEU A 144 -9.61 -8.95 -17.79
N ASP A 145 -10.76 -8.96 -17.12
CA ASP A 145 -11.66 -10.12 -16.97
C ASP A 145 -10.97 -11.35 -16.34
N ILE A 146 -10.03 -11.10 -15.40
CA ILE A 146 -9.38 -12.15 -14.63
C ILE A 146 -10.37 -12.68 -13.59
N CYS A 147 -10.38 -14.00 -13.36
CA CYS A 147 -11.30 -14.63 -12.42
C CYS A 147 -11.05 -14.19 -10.98
N GLU A 148 -12.09 -14.29 -10.14
CA GLU A 148 -12.07 -13.79 -8.77
C GLU A 148 -10.97 -14.44 -7.93
N GLU A 149 -10.80 -15.76 -8.07
CA GLU A 149 -9.83 -16.54 -7.33
C GLU A 149 -8.38 -16.08 -7.58
N GLU A 150 -8.07 -15.70 -8.82
CA GLU A 150 -6.74 -15.18 -9.16
C GLU A 150 -6.52 -13.76 -8.63
N LYS A 151 -7.55 -12.91 -8.66
CA LYS A 151 -7.50 -11.56 -8.10
C LYS A 151 -7.31 -11.58 -6.59
N GLU A 152 -8.05 -12.42 -5.88
CA GLU A 152 -7.90 -12.63 -4.44
C GLU A 152 -6.52 -13.20 -4.09
N ALA A 153 -6.04 -14.19 -4.84
CA ALA A 153 -4.72 -14.77 -4.63
C ALA A 153 -3.60 -13.73 -4.80
N ASP A 154 -3.70 -12.85 -5.82
CA ASP A 154 -2.76 -11.75 -6.02
C ASP A 154 -2.83 -10.71 -4.89
N PHE A 155 -4.01 -10.40 -4.40
CA PHE A 155 -4.21 -9.50 -3.26
C PHE A 155 -3.56 -10.06 -1.98
N LEU A 156 -3.83 -11.33 -1.67
CA LEU A 156 -3.37 -12.00 -0.45
C LEU A 156 -1.86 -12.33 -0.45
N ILE A 157 -1.20 -12.38 -1.62
CA ILE A 157 0.25 -12.68 -1.70
C ILE A 157 1.09 -11.66 -0.93
N THR A 158 0.57 -10.43 -0.76
CA THR A 158 1.19 -9.37 0.03
C THR A 158 1.47 -9.82 1.46
N ASN A 159 0.59 -10.61 2.06
CA ASN A 159 0.77 -11.12 3.42
C ASN A 159 2.00 -11.99 3.56
N LYS A 160 2.30 -12.83 2.55
CA LYS A 160 3.51 -13.68 2.55
C LYS A 160 4.78 -12.84 2.50
N ILE A 161 4.76 -11.76 1.73
CA ILE A 161 5.89 -10.83 1.62
C ILE A 161 6.13 -10.10 2.94
N LEU A 162 5.05 -9.67 3.61
CA LEU A 162 5.10 -8.89 4.84
C LEU A 162 5.23 -9.74 6.11
N GLU A 163 5.07 -11.07 6.05
CA GLU A 163 5.01 -11.96 7.20
C GLU A 163 6.20 -11.79 8.15
N LYS A 164 7.41 -11.88 7.62
CA LYS A 164 8.65 -11.82 8.41
C LYS A 164 8.79 -10.49 9.17
N ASP A 165 8.46 -9.39 8.52
CA ASP A 165 8.57 -8.06 9.14
C ASP A 165 7.40 -7.81 10.10
N THR A 166 6.22 -8.34 9.80
CA THR A 166 5.06 -8.35 10.71
C THR A 166 5.39 -9.03 12.02
N LEU A 167 5.97 -10.24 11.98
CA LEU A 167 6.35 -10.98 13.19
C LEU A 167 7.37 -10.23 14.03
N LYS A 168 8.41 -9.64 13.43
CA LYS A 168 9.40 -8.84 14.15
C LYS A 168 8.79 -7.61 14.83
N ILE A 169 7.85 -6.94 14.16
CA ILE A 169 7.20 -5.76 14.72
C ILE A 169 6.30 -6.16 15.89
N ILE A 170 5.48 -7.21 15.74
CA ILE A 170 4.66 -7.74 16.84
C ILE A 170 5.53 -8.07 18.05
N GLU A 171 6.65 -8.79 17.86
CA GLU A 171 7.58 -9.12 18.93
C GLU A 171 8.16 -7.87 19.61
N SER A 172 8.45 -6.85 18.82
CA SER A 172 8.89 -5.56 19.37
C SER A 172 7.80 -4.87 20.18
N LEU A 173 6.53 -4.89 19.71
CA LEU A 173 5.39 -4.26 20.38
C LEU A 173 4.99 -4.97 21.67
N ARG A 174 5.24 -6.28 21.81
CA ARG A 174 4.99 -7.04 23.05
C ARG A 174 5.73 -6.49 24.27
N LYS A 175 6.76 -5.67 24.07
CA LYS A 175 7.47 -5.00 25.18
C LYS A 175 6.67 -3.84 25.78
N ASP A 176 5.75 -3.28 25.01
CA ASP A 176 4.97 -2.09 25.38
C ASP A 176 3.47 -2.40 25.53
N ILE A 177 2.99 -3.46 24.86
CA ILE A 177 1.58 -3.86 24.84
C ILE A 177 1.44 -5.27 25.42
N ASP A 178 0.94 -5.35 26.65
CA ASP A 178 0.60 -6.62 27.30
C ASP A 178 -0.88 -6.96 27.03
N SER A 179 -1.15 -7.53 25.87
CA SER A 179 -2.50 -7.94 25.48
C SER A 179 -2.48 -9.22 24.65
N PRO A 180 -3.36 -10.19 24.92
CA PRO A 180 -3.54 -11.39 24.11
C PRO A 180 -4.11 -11.08 22.71
N LEU A 181 -4.71 -9.90 22.52
CA LEU A 181 -5.29 -9.48 21.24
C LEU A 181 -4.26 -8.79 20.32
N LEU A 182 -3.03 -8.54 20.78
CA LEU A 182 -2.02 -7.83 20.01
C LEU A 182 -1.80 -8.43 18.61
N ASP A 183 -1.61 -9.74 18.53
CA ASP A 183 -1.33 -10.43 17.25
C ASP A 183 -2.51 -10.33 16.28
N LYS A 184 -3.73 -10.54 16.80
CA LYS A 184 -4.98 -10.43 16.03
C LYS A 184 -5.11 -9.02 15.48
N THR A 185 -5.16 -8.02 16.36
CA THR A 185 -5.39 -6.62 15.99
C THR A 185 -4.29 -6.08 15.08
N TYR A 186 -3.02 -6.43 15.35
CA TYR A 186 -1.93 -6.01 14.48
C TYR A 186 -2.09 -6.58 13.06
N LYS A 187 -2.45 -7.85 12.93
CA LYS A 187 -2.68 -8.48 11.63
C LYS A 187 -3.87 -7.87 10.90
N GLU A 188 -4.96 -7.58 11.61
CA GLU A 188 -6.12 -6.90 11.04
C GLU A 188 -5.73 -5.53 10.48
N LEU A 189 -4.97 -4.73 11.19
CA LEU A 189 -4.59 -3.38 10.77
C LEU A 189 -3.52 -3.36 9.66
N PHE A 190 -2.60 -4.33 9.66
CA PHE A 190 -1.37 -4.25 8.85
C PHE A 190 -1.15 -5.37 7.84
N LEU A 191 -2.03 -6.35 7.78
CA LEU A 191 -2.12 -7.31 6.68
C LEU A 191 -3.40 -7.08 5.89
N VAL A 192 -3.51 -7.70 4.72
CA VAL A 192 -4.75 -7.70 3.95
C VAL A 192 -5.62 -8.89 4.31
N ASN A 193 -6.94 -8.75 4.15
CA ASN A 193 -7.92 -9.79 4.38
C ASN A 193 -8.90 -9.84 3.20
N GLU A 194 -9.27 -11.03 2.74
CA GLU A 194 -10.24 -11.22 1.65
C GLU A 194 -11.56 -10.50 1.92
N GLY A 195 -12.02 -10.50 3.19
CA GLY A 195 -13.23 -9.80 3.61
C GLY A 195 -13.20 -8.28 3.43
N TYR A 196 -12.05 -7.67 3.06
CA TYR A 196 -12.00 -6.26 2.68
C TYR A 196 -12.43 -6.01 1.25
N LEU A 197 -12.52 -7.06 0.42
CA LEU A 197 -12.94 -6.99 -0.99
C LEU A 197 -14.44 -7.31 -1.18
N SER A 198 -15.14 -7.76 -0.13
CA SER A 198 -16.54 -8.19 -0.15
C SER A 198 -17.54 -7.11 0.25
#